data_a89fa3f2b44dcbabaf3323c34b9313e4
#
_entry.id   a89fa3f2b44dcbabaf3323c34b9313e4
#
_cell.length_a   1.000
_cell.length_b   1.000
_cell.length_c   1.000
_cell.angle_alpha   90.00
_cell.angle_beta   90.00
_cell.angle_gamma   90.00
#
_symmetry.space_group_name_H-M   'P 1'
#
loop_
_entity.id
_entity.type
_entity.pdbx_description
1 polymer ?
#
loop_
_entity_poly.entity_id
_entity_poly.type
_entity_poly.pdbx_seq_one_letter_code
_entity_poly.pdbx_strand_id
1 'polypeptide(L)'
;VSGALPLARDLFVFSYCMRGMAFVDMAFLRKKDMRDGAIHYVRRKTGQRLTVRIEPPMAAIINRYKNEAGEYVFPIISADGQDAYRQYQTALGYHNRKLKQLAEIAGISEKLSTYTARHSWATAARRHNVPLSIISAGLGHSSERTTLIYLDSVENVALDNANHEILKCL
;
A
#
# COMPACT_ATOMS: atom_id res chain seq x y z
N VAL A 1 6.96 -16.92 10.72
CA VAL A 1 7.92 -15.86 10.31
C VAL A 1 7.79 -14.70 11.28
N SER A 2 8.35 -14.87 12.47
CA SER A 2 8.26 -13.83 13.48
C SER A 2 9.41 -12.84 13.36
N GLY A 3 9.11 -11.67 12.82
CA GLY A 3 10.04 -10.54 12.80
C GLY A 3 9.36 -9.30 12.28
N ALA A 4 9.65 -8.18 12.90
CA ALA A 4 9.02 -6.91 12.55
C ALA A 4 9.43 -6.40 11.15
N LEU A 5 10.65 -6.68 10.70
CA LEU A 5 11.13 -6.30 9.36
C LEU A 5 10.50 -7.13 8.25
N PRO A 6 10.43 -8.48 8.34
CA PRO A 6 9.69 -9.28 7.37
C PRO A 6 8.22 -8.88 7.23
N LEU A 7 7.52 -8.62 8.35
CA LEU A 7 6.14 -8.17 8.31
C LEU A 7 6.02 -6.80 7.60
N ALA A 8 6.90 -5.85 7.92
CA ALA A 8 6.86 -4.53 7.29
C ALA A 8 7.11 -4.60 5.77
N ARG A 9 8.07 -5.43 5.34
CA ARG A 9 8.31 -5.69 3.92
C ARG A 9 7.08 -6.30 3.26
N ASP A 10 6.52 -7.32 3.84
CA ASP A 10 5.39 -8.05 3.29
C ASP A 10 4.14 -7.17 3.18
N LEU A 11 3.86 -6.34 4.18
CA LEU A 11 2.78 -5.36 4.14
C LEU A 11 3.00 -4.28 3.07
N PHE A 12 4.23 -3.83 2.89
CA PHE A 12 4.55 -2.86 1.84
C PHE A 12 4.33 -3.44 0.44
N VAL A 13 4.84 -4.64 0.18
CA VAL A 13 4.65 -5.35 -1.09
C VAL A 13 3.18 -5.68 -1.32
N PHE A 14 2.48 -6.14 -0.29
CA PHE A 14 1.05 -6.42 -0.37
C PHE A 14 0.24 -5.17 -0.71
N SER A 15 0.54 -4.03 -0.07
CA SER A 15 -0.08 -2.74 -0.41
C SER A 15 0.10 -2.40 -1.89
N TYR A 16 1.31 -2.54 -2.42
CA TYR A 16 1.59 -2.31 -3.85
C TYR A 16 0.75 -3.22 -4.74
N CYS A 17 0.74 -4.53 -4.47
CA CYS A 17 -0.05 -5.51 -5.23
C CYS A 17 -1.56 -5.26 -5.14
N MET A 18 -2.01 -4.69 -4.02
CA MET A 18 -3.39 -4.26 -3.78
C MET A 18 -3.70 -2.85 -4.33
N ARG A 19 -3.01 -2.42 -5.38
CA ARG A 19 -3.20 -1.10 -6.02
C ARG A 19 -3.00 0.07 -5.05
N GLY A 20 -2.06 -0.07 -4.13
CA GLY A 20 -1.79 0.94 -3.11
C GLY A 20 -2.83 0.98 -1.99
N MET A 21 -3.29 -0.17 -1.52
CA MET A 21 -4.18 -0.28 -0.37
C MET A 21 -3.59 0.45 0.84
N ALA A 22 -4.39 1.30 1.47
CA ALA A 22 -3.94 2.05 2.63
C ALA A 22 -3.64 1.14 3.83
N PHE A 23 -2.68 1.51 4.68
CA PHE A 23 -2.32 0.72 5.85
C PHE A 23 -3.51 0.48 6.79
N VAL A 24 -4.40 1.46 6.94
CA VAL A 24 -5.63 1.29 7.73
C VAL A 24 -6.54 0.20 7.15
N ASP A 25 -6.67 0.12 5.83
CA ASP A 25 -7.50 -0.89 5.18
C ASP A 25 -6.88 -2.29 5.33
N MET A 26 -5.54 -2.41 5.27
CA MET A 26 -4.82 -3.66 5.55
C MET A 26 -4.96 -4.09 7.01
N ALA A 27 -4.86 -3.15 7.96
CA ALA A 27 -4.95 -3.45 9.39
C ALA A 27 -6.30 -4.05 9.77
N PHE A 28 -7.36 -3.60 9.13
CA PHE A 28 -8.73 -4.07 9.38
C PHE A 28 -9.23 -5.08 8.34
N LEU A 29 -8.36 -5.59 7.47
CA LEU A 29 -8.72 -6.60 6.48
C LEU A 29 -9.00 -7.95 7.17
N ARG A 30 -10.20 -8.49 6.97
CA ARG A 30 -10.63 -9.74 7.59
C ARG A 30 -10.48 -10.93 6.64
N LYS A 31 -10.25 -12.10 7.19
CA LYS A 31 -10.17 -13.36 6.43
C LYS A 31 -11.44 -13.62 5.61
N LYS A 32 -12.62 -13.25 6.14
CA LYS A 32 -13.91 -13.36 5.43
C LYS A 32 -14.04 -12.47 4.19
N ASP A 33 -13.20 -11.44 4.07
CA ASP A 33 -13.20 -10.54 2.92
C ASP A 33 -12.49 -11.18 1.70
N MET A 34 -11.82 -12.30 1.92
CA MET A 34 -11.20 -13.12 0.88
C MET A 34 -12.17 -14.22 0.44
N ARG A 35 -12.74 -14.09 -0.74
CA ARG A 35 -13.66 -15.06 -1.34
C ARG A 35 -13.58 -15.01 -2.86
N ASP A 36 -13.92 -16.10 -3.51
CA ASP A 36 -13.98 -16.22 -4.98
C ASP A 36 -12.67 -15.79 -5.68
N GLY A 37 -11.52 -16.06 -5.06
CA GLY A 37 -10.21 -15.70 -5.59
C GLY A 37 -9.90 -14.20 -5.57
N ALA A 38 -10.67 -13.41 -4.82
CA ALA A 38 -10.53 -11.97 -4.71
C ALA A 38 -10.64 -11.46 -3.27
N ILE A 39 -10.15 -10.25 -3.05
CA ILE A 39 -10.32 -9.49 -1.81
C ILE A 39 -11.39 -8.43 -2.06
N HIS A 40 -12.43 -8.43 -1.23
CA HIS A 40 -13.53 -7.49 -1.27
C HIS A 40 -13.48 -6.61 -0.03
N TYR A 41 -13.24 -5.32 -0.18
CA TYR A 41 -13.17 -4.42 0.98
C TYR A 41 -13.80 -3.06 0.70
N VAL A 42 -14.13 -2.36 1.74
CA VAL A 42 -14.60 -0.98 1.69
C VAL A 42 -13.46 -0.08 2.11
N ARG A 43 -13.04 0.82 1.22
CA ARG A 43 -12.00 1.79 1.52
C ARG A 43 -12.46 2.75 2.61
N ARG A 44 -11.80 2.76 3.75
CA ARG A 44 -12.22 3.54 4.93
C ARG A 44 -12.26 5.04 4.69
N LYS A 45 -11.34 5.56 3.87
CA LYS A 45 -11.29 7.00 3.59
C LYS A 45 -12.45 7.51 2.72
N THR A 46 -12.92 6.72 1.77
CA THR A 46 -13.88 7.17 0.74
C THR A 46 -15.19 6.40 0.73
N GLY A 47 -15.30 5.31 1.48
CA GLY A 47 -16.47 4.44 1.48
C GLY A 47 -16.67 3.62 0.21
N GLN A 48 -15.74 3.68 -0.74
CA GLN A 48 -15.85 2.92 -1.98
C GLN A 48 -15.59 1.44 -1.76
N ARG A 49 -16.41 0.62 -2.41
CA ARG A 49 -16.24 -0.83 -2.47
C ARG A 49 -15.23 -1.17 -3.55
N LEU A 50 -14.20 -1.91 -3.20
CA LEU A 50 -13.15 -2.35 -4.11
C LEU A 50 -13.07 -3.87 -4.09
N THR A 51 -12.84 -4.43 -5.28
CA THR A 51 -12.58 -5.85 -5.48
C THR A 51 -11.26 -6.00 -6.21
N VAL A 52 -10.34 -6.74 -5.63
CA VAL A 52 -9.01 -6.99 -6.19
C VAL A 52 -8.76 -8.48 -6.26
N ARG A 53 -8.50 -9.00 -7.46
CA ARG A 53 -8.13 -10.39 -7.66
C ARG A 53 -6.84 -10.72 -6.90
N ILE A 54 -6.80 -11.87 -6.26
CA ILE A 54 -5.62 -12.35 -5.56
C ILE A 54 -4.62 -12.87 -6.59
N GLU A 55 -3.53 -12.17 -6.77
CA GLU A 55 -2.42 -12.57 -7.63
C GLU A 55 -1.38 -13.40 -6.84
N PRO A 56 -0.54 -14.21 -7.51
CA PRO A 56 0.40 -15.11 -6.83
C PRO A 56 1.29 -14.46 -5.75
N PRO A 57 1.84 -13.24 -5.93
CA PRO A 57 2.61 -12.59 -4.87
C PRO A 57 1.77 -12.28 -3.62
N MET A 58 0.49 -11.91 -3.81
CA MET A 58 -0.43 -11.65 -2.71
C MET A 58 -0.76 -12.94 -1.96
N ALA A 59 -1.06 -14.02 -2.70
CA ALA A 59 -1.33 -15.34 -2.12
C ALA A 59 -0.15 -15.83 -1.30
N ALA A 60 1.08 -15.67 -1.79
CA ALA A 60 2.29 -16.04 -1.07
C ALA A 60 2.45 -15.29 0.25
N ILE A 61 2.13 -13.99 0.26
CA ILE A 61 2.17 -13.17 1.48
C ILE A 61 1.07 -13.62 2.45
N ILE A 62 -0.17 -13.72 1.99
CA ILE A 62 -1.31 -14.16 2.82
C ILE A 62 -1.02 -15.51 3.49
N ASN A 63 -0.46 -16.46 2.74
CA ASN A 63 -0.14 -17.79 3.24
C ASN A 63 0.88 -17.79 4.39
N ARG A 64 1.77 -16.79 4.47
CA ARG A 64 2.71 -16.66 5.59
C ARG A 64 2.01 -16.38 6.92
N TYR A 65 0.85 -15.71 6.86
CA TYR A 65 0.09 -15.26 8.04
C TYR A 65 -1.22 -16.01 8.24
N LYS A 66 -1.52 -17.03 7.42
CA LYS A 66 -2.81 -17.77 7.48
C LYS A 66 -3.11 -18.42 8.83
N ASN A 67 -2.06 -18.81 9.56
CA ASN A 67 -2.16 -19.50 10.86
C ASN A 67 -2.17 -18.53 12.06
N GLU A 68 -2.07 -17.22 11.81
CA GLU A 68 -2.21 -16.23 12.87
C GLU A 68 -3.62 -16.30 13.49
N ALA A 69 -3.68 -16.21 14.81
CA ALA A 69 -4.94 -16.22 15.53
C ALA A 69 -5.79 -14.99 15.20
N GLY A 70 -7.11 -15.15 15.24
CA GLY A 70 -8.04 -14.05 15.04
C GLY A 70 -8.63 -13.99 13.64
N GLU A 71 -9.48 -12.98 13.43
CA GLU A 71 -10.25 -12.80 12.21
C GLU A 71 -9.52 -11.98 11.13
N TYR A 72 -8.47 -11.25 11.49
CA TYR A 72 -7.70 -10.42 10.57
C TYR A 72 -6.71 -11.22 9.74
N VAL A 73 -6.40 -10.72 8.55
CA VAL A 73 -5.43 -11.38 7.64
C VAL A 73 -4.01 -11.21 8.15
N PHE A 74 -3.70 -10.04 8.72
CA PHE A 74 -2.38 -9.71 9.22
C PHE A 74 -2.38 -9.46 10.73
N PRO A 75 -1.30 -9.79 11.43
CA PRO A 75 -1.18 -9.63 12.88
C PRO A 75 -0.88 -8.17 13.27
N ILE A 76 -1.73 -7.24 12.81
CA ILE A 76 -1.61 -5.80 13.12
C ILE A 76 -2.49 -5.46 14.31
N ILE A 77 -3.68 -6.03 14.35
CA ILE A 77 -4.67 -5.88 15.42
C ILE A 77 -4.84 -7.25 16.05
N SER A 78 -4.58 -7.36 17.35
CA SER A 78 -4.58 -8.64 18.08
C SER A 78 -5.93 -8.99 18.73
N ALA A 79 -6.80 -8.00 18.92
CA ALA A 79 -8.10 -8.21 19.58
C ALA A 79 -9.17 -7.29 18.96
N ASP A 80 -10.37 -7.84 18.81
CA ASP A 80 -11.56 -7.04 18.57
C ASP A 80 -11.96 -6.36 19.86
N GLY A 81 -12.16 -5.05 19.82
CA GLY A 81 -12.63 -4.30 20.98
C GLY A 81 -12.31 -2.82 20.90
N GLN A 82 -12.53 -2.13 22.00
CA GLN A 82 -12.42 -0.68 22.12
C GLN A 82 -11.03 -0.13 21.74
N ASP A 83 -10.00 -0.96 21.72
CA ASP A 83 -8.62 -0.57 21.44
C ASP A 83 -8.12 -0.86 20.02
N ALA A 84 -8.91 -1.43 19.12
CA ALA A 84 -8.46 -1.80 17.77
C ALA A 84 -7.91 -0.59 16.98
N TYR A 85 -8.56 0.56 17.09
CA TYR A 85 -8.09 1.78 16.43
C TYR A 85 -6.78 2.30 17.04
N ARG A 86 -6.62 2.22 18.34
CA ARG A 86 -5.38 2.60 19.04
C ARG A 86 -4.24 1.64 18.67
N GLN A 87 -4.51 0.34 18.59
CA GLN A 87 -3.54 -0.65 18.09
C GLN A 87 -3.08 -0.32 16.67
N TYR A 88 -4.03 -0.01 15.77
CA TYR A 88 -3.72 0.45 14.42
C TYR A 88 -2.82 1.68 14.41
N GLN A 89 -3.13 2.73 15.19
CA GLN A 89 -2.32 3.95 15.23
C GLN A 89 -0.89 3.67 15.71
N THR A 90 -0.73 2.87 16.74
CA THR A 90 0.59 2.43 17.25
C THR A 90 1.35 1.63 16.20
N ALA A 91 0.66 0.68 15.55
CA ALA A 91 1.24 -0.14 14.49
C ALA A 91 1.66 0.67 13.27
N LEU A 92 0.91 1.71 12.88
CA LEU A 92 1.26 2.60 11.79
C LEU A 92 2.60 3.31 12.03
N GLY A 93 2.79 3.88 13.23
CA GLY A 93 4.06 4.53 13.60
C GLY A 93 5.22 3.55 13.61
N TYR A 94 5.00 2.35 14.14
CA TYR A 94 6.00 1.29 14.15
C TYR A 94 6.36 0.80 12.74
N HIS A 95 5.36 0.57 11.90
CA HIS A 95 5.54 0.16 10.50
C HIS A 95 6.37 1.17 9.72
N ASN A 96 6.07 2.47 9.81
CA ASN A 96 6.86 3.52 9.14
C ASN A 96 8.32 3.54 9.60
N ARG A 97 8.61 3.29 10.88
CA ARG A 97 10.00 3.15 11.36
C ARG A 97 10.69 1.94 10.74
N LYS A 98 9.98 0.81 10.57
CA LYS A 98 10.52 -0.39 9.93
C LYS A 98 10.73 -0.20 8.42
N LEU A 99 9.87 0.55 7.75
CA LEU A 99 10.08 0.91 6.33
C LEU A 99 11.34 1.75 6.15
N LYS A 100 11.64 2.67 7.07
CA LYS A 100 12.89 3.41 7.03
C LYS A 100 14.12 2.49 7.14
N GLN A 101 14.10 1.54 8.09
CA GLN A 101 15.16 0.55 8.23
C GLN A 101 15.30 -0.33 6.98
N LEU A 102 14.19 -0.73 6.37
CA LEU A 102 14.20 -1.50 5.11
C LEU A 102 14.79 -0.70 3.96
N ALA A 103 14.51 0.59 3.86
CA ALA A 103 15.12 1.47 2.86
C ALA A 103 16.65 1.52 3.02
N GLU A 104 17.13 1.69 4.24
CA GLU A 104 18.57 1.69 4.55
C GLU A 104 19.24 0.36 4.16
N ILE A 105 18.63 -0.79 4.52
CA ILE A 105 19.14 -2.13 4.18
C ILE A 105 19.15 -2.37 2.66
N ALA A 106 18.15 -1.84 1.94
CA ALA A 106 17.99 -2.01 0.50
C ALA A 106 18.81 -0.97 -0.31
N GLY A 107 19.50 -0.04 0.34
CA GLY A 107 20.25 1.04 -0.34
C GLY A 107 19.33 2.03 -1.06
N ILE A 108 18.09 2.19 -0.60
CA ILE A 108 17.12 3.13 -1.17
C ILE A 108 17.30 4.47 -0.46
N SER A 109 17.66 5.51 -1.22
CA SER A 109 17.87 6.88 -0.70
C SER A 109 16.55 7.60 -0.37
N GLU A 110 15.47 7.25 -1.07
CA GLU A 110 14.16 7.86 -0.90
C GLU A 110 13.51 7.39 0.40
N LYS A 111 12.76 8.31 1.02
CA LYS A 111 12.01 8.01 2.23
C LYS A 111 10.84 7.06 1.91
N LEU A 112 10.91 5.81 2.40
CA LEU A 112 9.78 4.89 2.35
C LEU A 112 8.75 5.20 3.46
N SER A 113 7.49 5.20 3.07
CA SER A 113 6.34 5.31 3.97
C SER A 113 5.21 4.42 3.47
N THR A 114 4.14 4.27 4.25
CA THR A 114 2.94 3.55 3.81
C THR A 114 2.33 4.10 2.53
N TYR A 115 2.53 5.38 2.23
CA TYR A 115 2.05 6.02 1.01
C TYR A 115 2.92 5.71 -0.22
N THR A 116 4.18 5.37 -0.04
CA THR A 116 5.12 5.12 -1.13
C THR A 116 4.65 3.97 -2.03
N ALA A 117 4.13 2.88 -1.46
CA ALA A 117 3.57 1.78 -2.24
C ALA A 117 2.43 2.23 -3.17
N ARG A 118 1.56 3.13 -2.68
CA ARG A 118 0.44 3.68 -3.45
C ARG A 118 0.92 4.61 -4.56
N HIS A 119 1.86 5.50 -4.27
CA HIS A 119 2.49 6.35 -5.28
C HIS A 119 3.19 5.52 -6.37
N SER A 120 3.95 4.52 -5.96
CA SER A 120 4.66 3.64 -6.87
C SER A 120 3.73 2.87 -7.80
N TRP A 121 2.59 2.37 -7.29
CA TRP A 121 1.60 1.70 -8.12
C TRP A 121 0.98 2.67 -9.15
N ALA A 122 0.59 3.87 -8.72
CA ALA A 122 -0.01 4.88 -9.60
C ALA A 122 0.98 5.32 -10.70
N THR A 123 2.24 5.55 -10.33
CA THR A 123 3.31 5.90 -11.26
C THR A 123 3.58 4.76 -12.25
N ALA A 124 3.64 3.52 -11.78
CA ALA A 124 3.80 2.35 -12.66
C ALA A 124 2.63 2.23 -13.63
N ALA A 125 1.38 2.36 -13.16
CA ALA A 125 0.21 2.33 -14.01
C ALA A 125 0.26 3.43 -15.09
N ARG A 126 0.66 4.65 -14.72
CA ARG A 126 0.83 5.76 -15.67
C ARG A 126 1.90 5.45 -16.73
N ARG A 127 3.05 4.92 -16.30
CA ARG A 127 4.14 4.53 -17.23
C ARG A 127 3.74 3.41 -18.19
N HIS A 128 2.81 2.55 -17.80
CA HIS A 128 2.22 1.51 -18.64
C HIS A 128 1.03 2.01 -19.47
N ASN A 129 0.81 3.33 -19.55
CA ASN A 129 -0.27 3.94 -20.30
C ASN A 129 -1.68 3.47 -19.89
N VAL A 130 -1.86 3.09 -18.62
CA VAL A 130 -3.19 2.77 -18.10
C VAL A 130 -4.05 4.04 -18.10
N PRO A 131 -5.29 4.00 -18.62
CA PRO A 131 -6.17 5.15 -18.64
C PRO A 131 -6.41 5.73 -17.24
N LEU A 132 -6.51 7.06 -17.15
CA LEU A 132 -6.69 7.77 -15.87
C LEU A 132 -7.92 7.28 -15.09
N SER A 133 -9.02 7.00 -15.78
CA SER A 133 -10.25 6.45 -15.20
C SER A 133 -10.01 5.11 -14.50
N ILE A 134 -9.19 4.25 -15.09
CA ILE A 134 -8.81 2.95 -14.51
C ILE A 134 -7.89 3.13 -13.31
N ILE A 135 -6.91 4.05 -13.38
CA ILE A 135 -6.04 4.38 -12.25
C ILE A 135 -6.88 4.93 -11.09
N SER A 136 -7.79 5.85 -11.38
CA SER A 136 -8.70 6.45 -10.40
C SER A 136 -9.57 5.40 -9.70
N ALA A 137 -10.19 4.52 -10.47
CA ALA A 137 -10.98 3.41 -9.97
C ALA A 137 -10.13 2.44 -9.12
N GLY A 138 -8.94 2.09 -9.60
CA GLY A 138 -8.00 1.20 -8.90
C GLY A 138 -7.54 1.76 -7.55
N LEU A 139 -7.32 3.07 -7.49
CA LEU A 139 -6.97 3.79 -6.26
C LEU A 139 -8.19 4.01 -5.34
N GLY A 140 -9.41 3.78 -5.81
CA GLY A 140 -10.63 4.08 -5.07
C GLY A 140 -10.76 5.59 -4.78
N HIS A 141 -10.44 6.44 -5.75
CA HIS A 141 -10.72 7.87 -5.67
C HIS A 141 -12.18 8.13 -6.05
N SER A 142 -12.80 9.11 -5.41
CA SER A 142 -14.18 9.52 -5.70
C SER A 142 -14.29 10.34 -6.99
N SER A 143 -13.17 10.87 -7.52
CA SER A 143 -13.13 11.62 -8.77
C SER A 143 -11.77 11.48 -9.47
N GLU A 144 -11.76 11.55 -10.79
CA GLU A 144 -10.54 11.57 -11.61
C GLU A 144 -9.69 12.81 -11.35
N ARG A 145 -10.32 13.93 -10.97
CA ARG A 145 -9.61 15.16 -10.60
C ARG A 145 -8.64 14.92 -9.43
N THR A 146 -9.06 14.14 -8.45
CA THR A 146 -8.17 13.74 -7.34
C THR A 146 -6.97 12.94 -7.85
N THR A 147 -7.17 12.09 -8.84
CA THR A 147 -6.10 11.30 -9.45
C THR A 147 -5.15 12.16 -10.27
N LEU A 148 -5.67 13.13 -11.03
CA LEU A 148 -4.85 14.09 -11.78
C LEU A 148 -3.92 14.87 -10.83
N ILE A 149 -4.46 15.52 -9.82
CA ILE A 149 -3.66 16.29 -8.84
C ILE A 149 -2.58 15.40 -8.21
N TYR A 150 -2.94 14.14 -7.94
CA TYR A 150 -2.02 13.17 -7.36
C TYR A 150 -0.89 12.79 -8.31
N LEU A 151 -1.18 12.59 -9.61
CA LEU A 151 -0.18 12.24 -10.63
C LEU A 151 0.65 13.44 -11.05
N ASP A 152 0.08 14.65 -11.12
CA ASP A 152 0.79 15.89 -11.44
C ASP A 152 1.93 16.16 -10.44
N SER A 153 1.72 15.87 -9.16
CA SER A 153 2.78 15.98 -8.15
C SER A 153 3.95 15.02 -8.39
N VAL A 154 3.67 13.86 -8.98
CA VAL A 154 4.69 12.86 -9.32
C VAL A 154 5.44 13.25 -10.61
N GLU A 155 4.72 13.82 -11.59
CA GLU A 155 5.33 14.28 -12.84
C GLU A 155 6.28 15.47 -12.61
N ASN A 156 5.95 16.40 -11.73
CA ASN A 156 6.82 17.52 -11.37
C ASN A 156 8.14 17.05 -10.72
N VAL A 157 8.08 16.09 -9.82
CA VAL A 157 9.31 15.51 -9.23
C VAL A 157 10.17 14.82 -10.30
N ALA A 158 9.55 14.13 -11.26
CA ALA A 158 10.27 13.50 -12.35
C ALA A 158 10.92 14.52 -13.28
N LEU A 159 10.22 15.64 -13.56
CA LEU A 159 10.76 16.75 -14.34
C LEU A 159 11.92 17.45 -13.63
N ASP A 160 11.79 17.70 -12.33
CA ASP A 160 12.83 18.31 -11.52
C ASP A 160 14.09 17.42 -11.46
N ASN A 161 13.93 16.12 -11.31
CA ASN A 161 15.02 15.15 -11.34
C ASN A 161 15.71 15.12 -12.73
N ALA A 162 14.93 15.10 -13.80
CA ALA A 162 15.45 15.13 -15.17
C ALA A 162 16.23 16.45 -15.42
N ASN A 163 15.67 17.56 -14.99
CA ASN A 163 16.34 18.87 -15.11
C ASN A 163 17.65 18.91 -14.28
N HIS A 164 17.62 18.34 -13.08
CA HIS A 164 18.82 18.25 -12.24
C HIS A 164 19.92 17.43 -12.92
N GLU A 165 19.60 16.28 -13.54
CA GLU A 165 20.56 15.47 -14.29
C GLU A 165 21.11 16.20 -15.52
N ILE A 166 20.27 16.95 -16.24
CA ILE A 166 20.72 17.78 -17.37
C ILE A 166 21.71 18.86 -16.89
N LEU A 167 21.41 19.52 -15.79
CA LEU A 167 22.27 20.58 -15.24
C LEU A 167 23.60 20.09 -14.70
N LYS A 168 23.74 18.81 -14.33
CA LYS A 168 25.03 18.21 -13.95
C LYS A 168 26.05 18.17 -15.10
N CYS A 169 25.58 18.32 -16.33
CA CYS A 169 26.44 18.32 -17.52
C CYS A 169 26.99 19.73 -17.88
N LEU A 170 26.62 20.77 -17.14
CA LEU A 170 27.11 22.14 -17.27
C LEU A 170 28.26 22.38 -16.30
#